data_7f38fddf4a9dd04c2a1e7e6042692a6d
#
_entry.id   7f38fddf4a9dd04c2a1e7e6042692a6d
#
_cell.length_a   1.000
_cell.length_b   1.000
_cell.length_c   1.000
_cell.angle_alpha   90.00
_cell.angle_beta   90.00
_cell.angle_gamma   90.00
#
_symmetry.space_group_name_H-M   'P 1'
#
loop_
_entity.id
_entity.type
_entity.pdbx_description
1 polymer ?
#
loop_
_entity_poly.entity_id
_entity_poly.type
_entity_poly.pdbx_seq_one_letter_code
_entity_poly.pdbx_strand_id
1 'polypeptide(L)'
;MLTLELFEELEGPPEPTLIDALRDFLPIAVKHLKIKKLPKIKLLRDVETEHMPSFGKFSNDDRTIHLGIKNRHPNDILRTLAHEMVHYVQGEQDRLDADSGATGSPEEDQANAEAGVIMREFNQQFPQYMELKPIMLEKWSKKYKKSINCSNPKGFSQKAHCAGRKKNNESKTKLEEK
;
A
#
# COMPACT_ATOMS: atom_id res chain seq x y z
N MET A 1 -6.08 14.11 18.35
CA MET A 1 -6.21 14.66 17.00
C MET A 1 -5.20 13.92 16.14
N LEU A 2 -5.67 13.05 15.24
CA LEU A 2 -4.85 12.28 14.32
C LEU A 2 -4.30 13.27 13.28
N THR A 3 -3.03 13.63 13.38
CA THR A 3 -2.36 14.34 12.30
C THR A 3 -1.86 13.30 11.32
N LEU A 4 -2.69 12.94 10.34
CA LEU A 4 -2.22 12.36 9.10
C LEU A 4 -1.52 13.50 8.35
N GLU A 5 -0.21 13.59 8.44
CA GLU A 5 0.55 14.38 7.47
C GLU A 5 0.54 13.59 6.17
N LEU A 6 -0.52 13.80 5.41
CA LEU A 6 -0.68 13.33 4.05
C LEU A 6 -0.12 14.41 3.13
N PHE A 7 0.73 14.00 2.21
CA PHE A 7 1.05 14.69 0.96
C PHE A 7 2.20 15.68 0.94
N GLU A 8 3.31 15.22 0.36
CA GLU A 8 4.13 16.14 -0.43
C GLU A 8 4.52 15.60 -1.83
N GLU A 9 4.23 14.33 -2.20
CA GLU A 9 4.66 13.80 -3.52
C GLU A 9 3.61 12.98 -4.28
N LEU A 10 2.35 13.00 -3.87
CA LEU A 10 1.31 12.31 -4.64
C LEU A 10 0.71 13.27 -5.66
N GLU A 11 0.90 13.01 -6.94
CA GLU A 11 0.07 13.59 -7.99
C GLU A 11 -1.38 13.06 -7.86
N GLY A 12 -2.14 13.64 -6.97
CA GLY A 12 -3.53 13.32 -6.66
C GLY A 12 -3.74 12.63 -5.32
N PRO A 13 -4.89 12.84 -4.67
CA PRO A 13 -5.21 12.21 -3.41
C PRO A 13 -5.31 10.68 -3.57
N PRO A 14 -4.90 9.88 -2.56
CA PRO A 14 -5.23 8.47 -2.50
C PRO A 14 -6.74 8.29 -2.62
N GLU A 15 -7.17 7.18 -3.20
CA GLU A 15 -8.60 6.92 -3.33
C GLU A 15 -9.28 7.00 -1.95
N PRO A 16 -10.46 7.62 -1.83
CA PRO A 16 -11.17 7.80 -0.55
C PRO A 16 -11.31 6.50 0.25
N THR A 17 -11.42 5.39 -0.44
CA THR A 17 -11.52 4.04 0.12
C THR A 17 -10.32 3.60 0.96
N LEU A 18 -9.08 3.98 0.61
CA LEU A 18 -7.92 3.72 1.48
C LEU A 18 -7.98 4.54 2.76
N ILE A 19 -8.42 5.79 2.69
CA ILE A 19 -8.57 6.66 3.86
C ILE A 19 -9.63 6.10 4.82
N ASP A 20 -10.74 5.62 4.28
CA ASP A 20 -11.80 5.00 5.09
C ASP A 20 -11.30 3.71 5.74
N ALA A 21 -10.60 2.86 4.99
CA ALA A 21 -9.99 1.65 5.51
C ALA A 21 -8.96 1.94 6.62
N LEU A 22 -8.13 2.97 6.47
CA LEU A 22 -7.19 3.42 7.51
C LEU A 22 -7.90 3.92 8.76
N ARG A 23 -9.00 4.66 8.60
CA ARG A 23 -9.79 5.19 9.71
C ARG A 23 -10.38 4.06 10.57
N ASP A 24 -10.88 3.01 9.93
CA ASP A 24 -11.47 1.87 10.62
C ASP A 24 -10.40 0.90 11.17
N PHE A 25 -9.25 0.80 10.50
CA PHE A 25 -8.13 -0.07 10.89
C PHE A 25 -7.38 0.42 12.12
N LEU A 26 -7.05 1.72 12.18
CA LEU A 26 -6.18 2.27 13.22
C LEU A 26 -6.69 2.01 14.65
N PRO A 27 -7.98 2.15 14.98
CA PRO A 27 -8.48 1.85 16.31
C PRO A 27 -8.23 0.38 16.75
N ILE A 28 -8.34 -0.57 15.81
CA ILE A 28 -8.10 -2.00 16.08
C ILE A 28 -6.62 -2.22 16.39
N ALA A 29 -5.73 -1.73 15.51
CA ALA A 29 -4.29 -1.90 15.67
C ALA A 29 -3.77 -1.23 16.96
N VAL A 30 -4.23 -0.01 17.24
CA VAL A 30 -3.87 0.74 18.46
C VAL A 30 -4.31 0.00 19.72
N LYS A 31 -5.53 -0.53 19.74
CA LYS A 31 -6.06 -1.30 20.87
C LYS A 31 -5.27 -2.60 21.06
N HIS A 32 -5.04 -3.34 19.99
CA HIS A 32 -4.32 -4.61 20.02
C HIS A 32 -2.88 -4.42 20.52
N LEU A 33 -2.16 -3.46 19.97
CA LEU A 33 -0.76 -3.17 20.33
C LEU A 33 -0.59 -2.30 21.57
N LYS A 34 -1.70 -1.84 22.19
CA LYS A 34 -1.72 -0.98 23.38
C LYS A 34 -0.92 0.32 23.18
N ILE A 35 -0.97 0.87 21.97
CA ILE A 35 -0.26 2.10 21.62
C ILE A 35 -0.88 3.28 22.34
N LYS A 36 -0.08 4.02 23.11
CA LYS A 36 -0.51 5.23 23.84
C LYS A 36 -0.44 6.50 22.99
N LYS A 37 0.55 6.58 22.13
CA LYS A 37 0.76 7.70 21.21
C LYS A 37 0.99 7.15 19.81
N LEU A 38 0.18 7.59 18.84
CA LEU A 38 0.33 7.16 17.46
C LEU A 38 1.65 7.67 16.85
N PRO A 39 2.35 6.84 16.07
CA PRO A 39 3.43 7.29 15.21
C PRO A 39 2.89 8.23 14.12
N LYS A 40 3.77 8.99 13.50
CA LYS A 40 3.46 9.66 12.24
C LYS A 40 3.36 8.60 11.14
N ILE A 41 2.36 8.72 10.26
CA ILE A 41 2.18 7.81 9.13
C ILE A 41 2.24 8.64 7.86
N LYS A 42 3.20 8.33 6.97
CA LYS A 42 3.35 8.96 5.66
C LYS A 42 3.05 7.94 4.57
N LEU A 43 2.09 8.28 3.71
CA LEU A 43 1.79 7.52 2.52
C LEU A 43 2.65 8.06 1.38
N LEU A 44 3.47 7.22 0.80
CA LEU A 44 4.39 7.55 -0.28
C LEU A 44 4.03 6.75 -1.52
N ARG A 45 4.41 7.25 -2.68
CA ARG A 45 4.28 6.49 -3.92
C ARG A 45 5.06 5.18 -3.83
N ASP A 46 6.34 5.30 -3.56
CA ASP A 46 7.29 4.21 -3.37
C ASP A 46 8.12 4.50 -2.10
N VAL A 47 8.54 3.48 -1.38
CA VAL A 47 9.47 3.61 -0.24
C VAL A 47 10.84 3.18 -0.72
N GLU A 48 11.81 4.10 -0.68
CA GLU A 48 13.19 3.82 -1.01
C GLU A 48 13.95 3.42 0.25
N THR A 49 14.73 2.35 0.16
CA THR A 49 15.71 1.94 1.15
C THR A 49 17.07 1.78 0.49
N GLU A 50 18.15 1.81 1.26
CA GLU A 50 19.52 1.80 0.72
C GLU A 50 19.85 0.55 -0.12
N HIS A 51 19.16 -0.57 0.11
CA HIS A 51 19.55 -1.85 -0.48
C HIS A 51 18.45 -2.52 -1.30
N MET A 52 17.17 -2.29 -1.02
CA MET A 52 16.06 -2.91 -1.76
C MET A 52 14.78 -2.07 -1.68
N PRO A 53 13.90 -2.13 -2.70
CA PRO A 53 12.57 -1.55 -2.59
C PRO A 53 11.83 -2.17 -1.40
N SER A 54 11.31 -1.33 -0.52
CA SER A 54 10.49 -1.77 0.61
C SER A 54 9.04 -1.31 0.43
N PHE A 55 8.11 -2.05 1.00
CA PHE A 55 6.70 -1.70 1.02
C PHE A 55 6.34 -0.80 2.20
N GLY A 56 7.15 -0.83 3.25
CA GLY A 56 7.03 0.01 4.43
C GLY A 56 8.37 0.14 5.14
N LYS A 57 8.49 1.14 6.00
CA LYS A 57 9.64 1.33 6.87
C LYS A 57 9.23 2.13 8.09
N PHE A 58 9.52 1.63 9.26
CA PHE A 58 9.52 2.42 10.48
C PHE A 58 10.89 3.10 10.66
N SER A 59 10.87 4.40 10.90
CA SER A 59 12.06 5.19 11.25
C SER A 59 12.03 5.48 12.74
N ASN A 60 13.00 4.94 13.47
CA ASN A 60 13.08 5.10 14.92
C ASN A 60 13.45 6.52 15.33
N ASP A 61 14.22 7.25 14.51
CA ASP A 61 14.74 8.59 14.81
C ASP A 61 13.62 9.64 14.89
N ASP A 62 12.70 9.63 13.93
CA ASP A 62 11.60 10.61 13.84
C ASP A 62 10.23 10.02 14.18
N ARG A 63 10.18 8.74 14.58
CA ARG A 63 8.97 8.00 14.94
C ARG A 63 7.92 8.02 13.82
N THR A 64 8.38 7.85 12.59
CA THR A 64 7.56 7.90 11.40
C THR A 64 7.49 6.54 10.71
N ILE A 65 6.28 6.13 10.33
CA ILE A 65 6.04 4.98 9.46
C ILE A 65 5.83 5.49 8.03
N HIS A 66 6.66 5.03 7.11
CA HIS A 66 6.53 5.28 5.68
C HIS A 66 5.88 4.08 4.99
N LEU A 67 4.86 4.31 4.16
CA LEU A 67 4.12 3.26 3.46
C LEU A 67 4.07 3.54 1.97
N GLY A 68 4.58 2.62 1.17
CA GLY A 68 4.41 2.63 -0.28
C GLY A 68 3.00 2.20 -0.66
N ILE A 69 2.32 2.99 -1.50
CA ILE A 69 0.92 2.70 -1.87
C ILE A 69 0.74 2.39 -3.36
N LYS A 70 1.76 2.64 -4.19
CA LYS A 70 1.67 2.48 -5.64
C LYS A 70 1.41 1.02 -6.03
N ASN A 71 0.38 0.80 -6.83
CA ASN A 71 0.00 -0.49 -7.40
C ASN A 71 -0.25 -1.58 -6.34
N ARG A 72 -0.66 -1.18 -5.14
CA ARG A 72 -0.92 -2.08 -4.03
C ARG A 72 -2.40 -2.10 -3.65
N HIS A 73 -2.86 -3.25 -3.20
CA HIS A 73 -4.20 -3.41 -2.64
C HIS A 73 -4.26 -2.76 -1.25
N PRO A 74 -5.37 -2.07 -0.87
CA PRO A 74 -5.52 -1.48 0.46
C PRO A 74 -5.22 -2.45 1.61
N ASN A 75 -5.72 -3.69 1.57
CA ASN A 75 -5.43 -4.69 2.60
C ASN A 75 -3.95 -5.04 2.73
N ASP A 76 -3.21 -5.04 1.61
CA ASP A 76 -1.77 -5.25 1.64
C ASP A 76 -1.03 -4.06 2.28
N ILE A 77 -1.50 -2.83 2.01
CA ILE A 77 -0.98 -1.62 2.66
C ILE A 77 -1.25 -1.66 4.16
N LEU A 78 -2.48 -2.04 4.58
CA LEU A 78 -2.83 -2.16 6.00
C LEU A 78 -2.02 -3.24 6.71
N ARG A 79 -1.75 -4.37 6.05
CA ARG A 79 -0.88 -5.41 6.60
C ARG A 79 0.54 -4.90 6.85
N THR A 80 1.09 -4.15 5.87
CA THR A 80 2.39 -3.49 6.05
C THR A 80 2.33 -2.48 7.19
N LEU A 81 1.27 -1.66 7.26
CA LEU A 81 1.09 -0.73 8.38
C LEU A 81 1.08 -1.45 9.73
N ALA A 82 0.34 -2.57 9.85
CA ALA A 82 0.32 -3.37 11.07
C ALA A 82 1.73 -3.84 11.47
N HIS A 83 2.49 -4.34 10.52
CA HIS A 83 3.87 -4.79 10.71
C HIS A 83 4.77 -3.64 11.22
N GLU A 84 4.75 -2.49 10.55
CA GLU A 84 5.54 -1.32 10.97
C GLU A 84 5.08 -0.75 12.32
N MET A 85 3.80 -0.87 12.68
CA MET A 85 3.31 -0.49 14.01
C MET A 85 3.84 -1.40 15.11
N VAL A 86 4.13 -2.67 14.83
CA VAL A 86 4.83 -3.55 15.79
C VAL A 86 6.25 -3.07 15.98
N HIS A 87 6.99 -2.77 14.91
CA HIS A 87 8.34 -2.20 15.03
C HIS A 87 8.34 -0.86 15.78
N TYR A 88 7.32 -0.04 15.60
CA TYR A 88 7.15 1.16 16.42
C TYR A 88 7.07 0.82 17.91
N VAL A 89 6.26 -0.19 18.30
CA VAL A 89 6.16 -0.62 19.72
C VAL A 89 7.47 -1.22 20.22
N GLN A 90 8.15 -2.00 19.40
CA GLN A 90 9.48 -2.55 19.74
C GLN A 90 10.50 -1.43 19.96
N GLY A 91 10.48 -0.37 19.12
CA GLY A 91 11.31 0.82 19.29
C GLY A 91 10.97 1.63 20.55
N GLU A 92 9.67 1.71 20.95
CA GLU A 92 9.26 2.31 22.23
C GLU A 92 9.77 1.51 23.45
N GLN A 93 10.08 0.24 23.26
CA GLN A 93 10.62 -0.68 24.28
C GLN A 93 12.14 -0.82 24.23
N ASP A 94 12.83 -0.03 23.40
CA ASP A 94 14.26 -0.10 23.17
C ASP A 94 14.76 -1.51 22.75
N ARG A 95 13.95 -2.24 21.95
CA ARG A 95 14.23 -3.61 21.51
C ARG A 95 14.85 -3.69 20.12
N LEU A 96 14.90 -2.59 19.39
CA LEU A 96 15.42 -2.56 18.02
C LEU A 96 16.93 -2.31 18.01
N ASP A 97 17.66 -3.21 17.36
CA ASP A 97 19.09 -3.10 17.07
C ASP A 97 19.36 -3.24 15.56
N ALA A 98 20.63 -3.34 15.18
CA ALA A 98 21.05 -3.43 13.79
C ALA A 98 20.54 -4.71 13.08
N ASP A 99 20.32 -5.79 13.82
CA ASP A 99 19.94 -7.09 13.30
C ASP A 99 18.42 -7.35 13.40
N SER A 100 17.68 -6.48 14.08
CA SER A 100 16.24 -6.64 14.31
C SER A 100 15.40 -6.65 13.03
N GLY A 101 15.89 -6.07 11.94
CA GLY A 101 15.25 -6.10 10.61
C GLY A 101 15.69 -7.30 9.75
N ALA A 102 16.50 -8.21 10.27
CA ALA A 102 16.93 -9.39 9.52
C ALA A 102 15.80 -10.44 9.46
N THR A 103 15.62 -11.04 8.29
CA THR A 103 14.65 -12.13 8.12
C THR A 103 14.92 -13.26 9.11
N GLY A 104 13.91 -13.61 9.93
CA GLY A 104 14.02 -14.64 10.97
C GLY A 104 14.55 -14.12 12.30
N SER A 105 14.71 -12.80 12.47
CA SER A 105 14.93 -12.23 13.80
C SER A 105 13.63 -12.36 14.64
N PRO A 106 13.74 -12.44 15.97
CA PRO A 106 12.56 -12.49 16.84
C PRO A 106 11.62 -11.30 16.65
N GLU A 107 12.16 -10.12 16.36
CA GLU A 107 11.45 -8.89 16.12
C GLU A 107 10.63 -8.97 14.84
N GLU A 108 11.21 -9.46 13.74
CA GLU A 108 10.52 -9.69 12.47
C GLU A 108 9.44 -10.76 12.56
N ASP A 109 9.76 -11.88 13.22
CA ASP A 109 8.79 -12.96 13.44
C ASP A 109 7.61 -12.48 14.25
N GLN A 110 7.83 -11.69 15.31
CA GLN A 110 6.77 -11.06 16.10
C GLN A 110 5.97 -10.08 15.24
N ALA A 111 6.62 -9.22 14.45
CA ALA A 111 5.94 -8.24 13.61
C ALA A 111 5.01 -8.92 12.59
N ASN A 112 5.48 -9.99 11.96
CA ASN A 112 4.69 -10.78 11.02
C ASN A 112 3.49 -11.48 11.69
N ALA A 113 3.69 -12.07 12.88
CA ALA A 113 2.64 -12.75 13.62
C ALA A 113 1.53 -11.79 14.08
N GLU A 114 1.90 -10.68 14.72
CA GLU A 114 0.96 -9.67 15.22
C GLU A 114 0.21 -8.99 14.07
N ALA A 115 0.89 -8.65 12.97
CA ALA A 115 0.22 -8.12 11.78
C ALA A 115 -0.83 -9.10 11.24
N GLY A 116 -0.55 -10.40 11.27
CA GLY A 116 -1.53 -11.43 10.88
C GLY A 116 -2.76 -11.47 11.77
N VAL A 117 -2.59 -11.31 13.09
CA VAL A 117 -3.69 -11.27 14.07
C VAL A 117 -4.55 -10.02 13.86
N ILE A 118 -3.92 -8.84 13.78
CA ILE A 118 -4.61 -7.56 13.57
C ILE A 118 -5.43 -7.58 12.28
N MET A 119 -4.83 -8.05 11.18
CA MET A 119 -5.52 -8.14 9.89
C MET A 119 -6.70 -9.12 9.90
N ARG A 120 -6.59 -10.23 10.63
CA ARG A 120 -7.72 -11.16 10.81
C ARG A 120 -8.88 -10.49 11.53
N GLU A 121 -8.61 -9.79 12.63
CA GLU A 121 -9.62 -9.05 13.37
C GLU A 121 -10.27 -7.97 12.49
N PHE A 122 -9.47 -7.18 11.77
CA PHE A 122 -9.95 -6.15 10.86
C PHE A 122 -10.84 -6.72 9.75
N ASN A 123 -10.40 -7.76 9.07
CA ASN A 123 -11.15 -8.36 7.96
C ASN A 123 -12.45 -9.05 8.41
N GLN A 124 -12.53 -9.51 9.66
CA GLN A 124 -13.77 -10.02 10.24
C GLN A 124 -14.78 -8.91 10.54
N GLN A 125 -14.31 -7.75 11.00
CA GLN A 125 -15.19 -6.61 11.31
C GLN A 125 -15.56 -5.82 10.06
N PHE A 126 -14.68 -5.73 9.07
CA PHE A 126 -14.82 -4.89 7.88
C PHE A 126 -14.54 -5.66 6.57
N PRO A 127 -15.31 -6.72 6.27
CA PRO A 127 -15.06 -7.57 5.10
C PRO A 127 -15.15 -6.83 3.76
N GLN A 128 -15.89 -5.71 3.69
CA GLN A 128 -16.03 -4.89 2.49
C GLN A 128 -14.72 -4.35 1.94
N TYR A 129 -13.69 -4.18 2.77
CA TYR A 129 -12.39 -3.70 2.32
C TYR A 129 -11.56 -4.77 1.60
N MET A 130 -11.95 -6.04 1.68
CA MET A 130 -11.31 -7.12 0.91
C MET A 130 -11.64 -7.05 -0.59
N GLU A 131 -12.73 -6.38 -0.97
CA GLU A 131 -13.17 -6.23 -2.35
C GLU A 131 -12.64 -4.96 -3.05
N LEU A 132 -11.86 -4.16 -2.34
CA LEU A 132 -11.28 -2.95 -2.90
C LEU A 132 -10.32 -3.28 -4.05
N LYS A 133 -10.18 -2.33 -4.96
CA LYS A 133 -9.22 -2.45 -6.07
C LYS A 133 -7.86 -1.91 -5.67
N PRO A 134 -6.78 -2.46 -6.23
CA PRO A 134 -5.44 -1.89 -6.05
C PRO A 134 -5.38 -0.42 -6.44
N ILE A 135 -4.60 0.36 -5.68
CA ILE A 135 -4.39 1.79 -5.93
C ILE A 135 -3.48 1.96 -7.15
N MET A 136 -4.06 2.33 -8.26
CA MET A 136 -3.35 2.52 -9.52
C MET A 136 -2.92 3.98 -9.66
N LEU A 137 -1.72 4.34 -9.18
CA LEU A 137 -1.16 5.70 -9.28
C LEU A 137 -0.64 6.04 -10.67
N GLU A 138 -0.47 5.05 -11.55
CA GLU A 138 -0.08 5.27 -12.95
C GLU A 138 -1.29 5.16 -13.87
N LYS A 139 -2.08 6.23 -13.94
CA LYS A 139 -2.96 6.45 -15.09
C LYS A 139 -2.11 7.09 -16.20
N TRP A 140 -1.70 6.29 -17.16
CA TRP A 140 -1.05 6.85 -18.36
C TRP A 140 -1.89 7.98 -18.95
N SER A 141 -1.24 9.11 -19.22
CA SER A 141 -1.92 10.25 -19.85
C SER A 141 -2.54 9.83 -21.20
N LYS A 142 -3.62 10.49 -21.59
CA LYS A 142 -4.25 10.24 -22.90
C LYS A 142 -3.23 10.39 -24.04
N LYS A 143 -2.29 11.34 -23.91
CA LYS A 143 -1.19 11.56 -24.88
C LYS A 143 -0.26 10.36 -24.94
N TYR A 144 0.18 9.84 -23.77
CA TYR A 144 1.03 8.65 -23.72
C TYR A 144 0.32 7.40 -24.24
N LYS A 145 -0.94 7.17 -23.86
CA LYS A 145 -1.74 6.04 -24.38
C LYS A 145 -1.86 6.04 -25.90
N LYS A 146 -1.97 7.23 -26.51
CA LYS A 146 -2.01 7.38 -27.97
C LYS A 146 -0.65 7.15 -28.64
N SER A 147 0.46 7.44 -27.95
CA SER A 147 1.82 7.26 -28.49
C SER A 147 2.34 5.83 -28.41
N ILE A 148 1.62 4.91 -27.74
CA ILE A 148 2.04 3.52 -27.62
C ILE A 148 1.93 2.82 -28.99
N ASN A 149 3.07 2.31 -29.48
CA ASN A 149 3.11 1.48 -30.67
C ASN A 149 2.58 0.07 -30.35
N CYS A 150 1.32 -0.18 -30.66
CA CYS A 150 0.69 -1.48 -30.40
C CYS A 150 1.13 -2.60 -31.37
N SER A 151 1.89 -2.29 -32.41
CA SER A 151 2.53 -3.32 -33.25
C SER A 151 3.82 -3.86 -32.62
N ASN A 152 4.46 -3.06 -31.71
CA ASN A 152 5.65 -3.48 -30.99
C ASN A 152 5.60 -2.95 -29.52
N PRO A 153 4.70 -3.49 -28.69
CA PRO A 153 4.54 -3.03 -27.31
C PRO A 153 5.73 -3.45 -26.44
N LYS A 154 6.32 -2.48 -25.73
CA LYS A 154 7.43 -2.71 -24.78
C LYS A 154 6.87 -3.04 -23.39
N GLY A 155 7.21 -4.21 -22.87
CA GLY A 155 6.84 -4.64 -21.52
C GLY A 155 5.36 -5.05 -21.36
N PHE A 156 5.08 -5.64 -20.19
CA PHE A 156 3.78 -6.26 -19.88
C PHE A 156 2.62 -5.26 -19.91
N SER A 157 2.80 -4.07 -19.34
CA SER A 157 1.73 -3.07 -19.23
C SER A 157 1.29 -2.53 -20.59
N GLN A 158 2.23 -2.31 -21.54
CA GLN A 158 1.89 -1.89 -22.89
C GLN A 158 1.19 -3.02 -23.67
N LYS A 159 1.63 -4.27 -23.48
CA LYS A 159 0.96 -5.45 -24.08
C LYS A 159 -0.49 -5.56 -23.62
N ALA A 160 -0.74 -5.42 -22.31
CA ALA A 160 -2.09 -5.43 -21.74
C ALA A 160 -2.97 -4.29 -22.27
N HIS A 161 -2.42 -3.07 -22.36
CA HIS A 161 -3.12 -1.92 -22.96
C HIS A 161 -3.51 -2.17 -24.42
N CYS A 162 -2.61 -2.70 -25.21
CA CYS A 162 -2.85 -2.95 -26.63
C CYS A 162 -3.85 -4.09 -26.88
N ALA A 163 -3.83 -5.12 -26.03
CA ALA A 163 -4.84 -6.19 -26.05
C ALA A 163 -6.24 -5.66 -25.74
N GLY A 164 -6.37 -4.74 -24.75
CA GLY A 164 -7.63 -4.09 -24.44
C GLY A 164 -8.17 -3.22 -25.58
N ARG A 165 -7.30 -2.53 -26.32
CA ARG A 165 -7.71 -1.74 -27.52
C ARG A 165 -8.27 -2.62 -28.64
N LYS A 166 -7.68 -3.79 -28.90
CA LYS A 166 -8.19 -4.73 -29.91
C LYS A 166 -9.60 -5.20 -29.58
N LYS A 167 -9.85 -5.63 -28.32
CA LYS A 167 -11.18 -6.07 -27.88
C LYS A 167 -12.25 -4.99 -28.03
N ASN A 168 -11.93 -3.74 -27.68
CA ASN A 168 -12.87 -2.62 -27.81
C ASN A 168 -13.20 -2.26 -29.26
N ASN A 169 -12.24 -2.40 -30.18
CA ASN A 169 -12.50 -2.15 -31.60
C ASN A 169 -13.36 -3.27 -32.21
N GLU A 170 -13.10 -4.53 -31.92
CA GLU A 170 -13.92 -5.67 -32.37
C GLU A 170 -15.36 -5.62 -31.86
N SER A 171 -15.57 -5.11 -30.64
CA SER A 171 -16.91 -4.91 -30.09
C SER A 171 -17.68 -3.79 -30.78
N LYS A 172 -17.01 -2.72 -31.21
CA LYS A 172 -17.62 -1.60 -31.97
C LYS A 172 -18.02 -2.02 -33.38
N THR A 173 -17.15 -2.74 -34.08
CA THR A 173 -17.44 -3.23 -35.46
C THR A 173 -18.67 -4.15 -35.48
N LYS A 174 -18.83 -5.02 -34.46
CA LYS A 174 -20.00 -5.89 -34.32
C LYS A 174 -21.31 -5.18 -34.00
N LEU A 175 -21.27 -3.95 -33.51
CA LEU A 175 -22.47 -3.13 -33.22
C LEU A 175 -22.90 -2.28 -34.42
N GLU A 176 -21.99 -2.02 -35.36
CA GLU A 176 -22.27 -1.26 -36.59
C GLU A 176 -22.78 -2.15 -37.75
N GLU A 177 -22.64 -3.49 -37.64
CA GLU A 177 -23.09 -4.47 -38.60
C GLU A 177 -24.48 -5.08 -38.27
N LYS A 178 -25.22 -4.54 -37.30
CA LYS A 178 -26.59 -4.90 -36.94
C LYS A 178 -27.53 -3.73 -37.13
#